data_029014f0dbeeece0a983bf015d1852d1
#
_entry.id   029014f0dbeeece0a983bf015d1852d1
#
_cell.length_a   1.000
_cell.length_b   1.000
_cell.length_c   1.000
_cell.angle_alpha   90.00
_cell.angle_beta   90.00
_cell.angle_gamma   90.00
#
_symmetry.space_group_name_H-M   'P 1'
#
loop_
_entity.id
_entity.type
_entity.pdbx_description
1 polymer ?
#
loop_
_entity_poly.entity_id
_entity_poly.type
_entity_poly.pdbx_seq_one_letter_code
_entity_poly.pdbx_strand_id
1 'polypeptide(L)'
;DSNTYGYAPDGQRYEADSIWPGIMGKLLGDRFEVIADGKNGRTIAFDDPYIEGCNGMLDIEASLEANAPLDLVVLMLGTNDLKKYFDATPAQIAQNLKTMCELIQQKTDAKILIASPMLLGDEIEFSPTLSLEFGRAQIDYSFDFAPQFSKVAQEVGAGFIDLAVVAVSSGADCLHLMPEEHQQIGAAMKDKVMEAFAEEIRAEEEEERRKAEEEARRKAEEEEAR
;
A
#
# COMPACT_ATOMS: atom_id res chain seq x y z
N ASP A 1 7.79 -1.51 -0.70
CA ASP A 1 8.96 -2.38 -0.84
C ASP A 1 9.05 -2.98 -2.26
N SER A 2 9.71 -4.13 -2.42
CA SER A 2 9.91 -4.83 -3.70
C SER A 2 8.60 -5.26 -4.37
N ASN A 3 7.60 -5.63 -3.62
CA ASN A 3 6.28 -5.98 -4.16
C ASN A 3 5.51 -4.77 -4.73
N THR A 4 5.84 -3.56 -4.31
CA THR A 4 5.35 -2.32 -4.93
C THR A 4 6.26 -1.86 -6.08
N TYR A 5 7.57 -2.11 -5.99
CA TYR A 5 8.53 -1.88 -7.07
C TYR A 5 8.24 -2.77 -8.30
N GLY A 6 7.69 -3.96 -8.06
CA GLY A 6 7.39 -4.96 -9.09
C GLY A 6 8.53 -5.94 -9.32
N TYR A 7 9.30 -6.27 -8.27
CA TYR A 7 10.32 -7.30 -8.34
C TYR A 7 9.65 -8.67 -8.48
N ALA A 8 10.03 -9.41 -9.50
CA ALA A 8 9.53 -10.75 -9.77
C ALA A 8 10.41 -11.83 -9.11
N PRO A 9 9.85 -13.01 -8.77
CA PRO A 9 10.64 -14.10 -8.15
C PRO A 9 11.84 -14.58 -8.97
N ASP A 10 11.85 -14.34 -10.28
CA ASP A 10 12.96 -14.66 -11.19
C ASP A 10 14.03 -13.56 -11.27
N GLY A 11 13.87 -12.49 -10.48
CA GLY A 11 14.79 -11.34 -10.44
C GLY A 11 14.54 -10.26 -11.49
N GLN A 12 13.54 -10.42 -12.34
CA GLN A 12 13.14 -9.39 -13.30
C GLN A 12 12.26 -8.33 -12.63
N ARG A 13 11.88 -7.31 -13.37
CA ARG A 13 10.92 -6.31 -12.96
C ARG A 13 9.69 -6.38 -13.86
N TYR A 14 8.51 -6.45 -13.26
CA TYR A 14 7.25 -6.32 -13.99
C TYR A 14 7.06 -4.90 -14.53
N GLU A 15 6.32 -4.80 -15.63
CA GLU A 15 5.88 -3.52 -16.17
C GLU A 15 4.98 -2.77 -15.16
N ALA A 16 5.06 -1.44 -15.16
CA ALA A 16 4.37 -0.60 -14.18
C ALA A 16 2.84 -0.80 -14.15
N ASP A 17 2.26 -1.16 -15.28
CA ASP A 17 0.82 -1.40 -15.40
C ASP A 17 0.39 -2.83 -15.04
N SER A 18 1.34 -3.69 -14.76
CA SER A 18 1.13 -5.10 -14.37
C SER A 18 1.36 -5.36 -12.87
N ILE A 19 1.82 -4.37 -12.14
CA ILE A 19 1.95 -4.41 -10.68
C ILE A 19 0.70 -3.85 -9.99
N TRP A 20 0.48 -4.20 -8.73
CA TRP A 20 -0.75 -3.86 -8.01
C TRP A 20 -1.08 -2.35 -8.02
N PRO A 21 -0.14 -1.38 -7.92
CA PRO A 21 -0.50 0.04 -8.00
C PRO A 21 -1.00 0.44 -9.38
N GLY A 22 -0.37 -0.06 -10.45
CA GLY A 22 -0.80 0.22 -11.82
C GLY A 22 -2.16 -0.41 -12.14
N ILE A 23 -2.40 -1.64 -11.66
CA ILE A 23 -3.69 -2.32 -11.78
C ILE A 23 -4.77 -1.55 -11.02
N MET A 24 -4.49 -1.16 -9.77
CA MET A 24 -5.40 -0.34 -8.96
C MET A 24 -5.74 0.98 -9.67
N GLY A 25 -4.75 1.67 -10.23
CA GLY A 25 -4.95 2.91 -10.96
C GLY A 25 -5.86 2.74 -12.19
N LYS A 26 -5.67 1.68 -12.97
CA LYS A 26 -6.56 1.35 -14.10
C LYS A 26 -8.01 1.09 -13.64
N LEU A 27 -8.19 0.39 -12.52
CA LEU A 27 -9.51 0.07 -11.99
C LEU A 27 -10.22 1.28 -11.35
N LEU A 28 -9.47 2.23 -10.80
CA LEU A 28 -9.99 3.48 -10.24
C LEU A 28 -10.44 4.48 -11.33
N GLY A 29 -9.83 4.40 -12.52
CA GLY A 29 -10.11 5.30 -13.64
C GLY A 29 -9.59 6.73 -13.44
N ASP A 30 -10.05 7.64 -14.29
CA ASP A 30 -9.50 9.00 -14.42
C ASP A 30 -9.72 9.92 -13.20
N ARG A 31 -10.53 9.48 -12.22
CA ARG A 31 -10.76 10.25 -10.99
C ARG A 31 -9.55 10.23 -10.05
N PHE A 32 -8.70 9.22 -10.16
CA PHE A 32 -7.56 9.02 -9.27
C PHE A 32 -6.25 8.92 -10.06
N GLU A 33 -5.23 9.61 -9.58
CA GLU A 33 -3.85 9.40 -9.99
C GLU A 33 -3.13 8.54 -8.96
N VAL A 34 -2.51 7.45 -9.39
CA VAL A 34 -1.80 6.51 -8.52
C VAL A 34 -0.31 6.57 -8.80
N ILE A 35 0.46 6.90 -7.77
CA ILE A 35 1.92 6.99 -7.82
C ILE A 35 2.50 5.79 -7.08
N ALA A 36 3.25 4.95 -7.79
CA ALA A 36 3.94 3.80 -7.20
C ALA A 36 5.34 4.20 -6.73
N ASP A 37 5.53 4.31 -5.41
CA ASP A 37 6.83 4.56 -4.78
C ASP A 37 7.39 3.29 -4.14
N GLY A 38 7.65 2.27 -4.96
CA GLY A 38 8.26 1.00 -4.55
C GLY A 38 9.79 1.06 -4.60
N LYS A 39 10.45 0.45 -3.60
CA LYS A 39 11.91 0.32 -3.54
C LYS A 39 12.29 -1.05 -2.99
N ASN A 40 13.17 -1.77 -3.68
CA ASN A 40 13.65 -3.08 -3.23
C ASN A 40 14.30 -2.98 -1.85
N GLY A 41 13.96 -3.90 -0.96
CA GLY A 41 14.53 -3.97 0.37
C GLY A 41 14.04 -2.90 1.35
N ARG A 42 13.10 -2.01 0.95
CA ARG A 42 12.64 -0.93 1.84
C ARG A 42 12.03 -1.50 3.12
N THR A 43 12.61 -1.09 4.25
CA THR A 43 12.10 -1.29 5.60
C THR A 43 11.23 -0.12 6.04
N ILE A 44 10.52 -0.28 7.15
CA ILE A 44 9.86 0.88 7.80
C ILE A 44 10.92 1.79 8.42
N ALA A 45 11.83 1.25 9.24
CA ALA A 45 12.75 2.09 10.03
C ALA A 45 14.14 1.50 10.30
N PHE A 46 14.56 0.46 9.57
CA PHE A 46 15.88 -0.14 9.76
C PHE A 46 16.83 0.21 8.64
N ASP A 47 18.07 0.54 8.99
CA ASP A 47 19.18 0.63 8.04
C ASP A 47 19.69 -0.79 7.73
N ASP A 48 19.50 -1.22 6.49
CA ASP A 48 19.98 -2.53 6.06
C ASP A 48 21.49 -2.47 5.79
N PRO A 49 22.29 -3.30 6.46
CA PRO A 49 23.75 -3.27 6.31
C PRO A 49 24.23 -3.70 4.91
N TYR A 50 23.36 -4.28 4.10
CA TYR A 50 23.67 -4.78 2.76
C TYR A 50 23.00 -3.99 1.64
N ILE A 51 21.98 -3.17 1.95
CA ILE A 51 21.20 -2.38 0.98
C ILE A 51 21.14 -0.94 1.44
N GLU A 52 21.96 -0.10 0.83
CA GLU A 52 22.00 1.32 1.16
C GLU A 52 20.68 2.04 0.82
N GLY A 53 20.27 2.94 1.71
CA GLY A 53 19.14 3.85 1.50
C GLY A 53 17.79 3.14 1.46
N CYS A 54 17.60 2.01 2.14
CA CYS A 54 16.32 1.31 2.20
C CYS A 54 15.48 1.62 3.45
N ASN A 55 15.97 2.48 4.35
CA ASN A 55 15.23 2.92 5.53
C ASN A 55 14.11 3.91 5.15
N GLY A 56 12.87 3.42 5.14
CA GLY A 56 11.70 4.22 4.76
C GLY A 56 11.46 5.43 5.65
N MET A 57 11.82 5.36 6.95
CA MET A 57 11.68 6.49 7.87
C MET A 57 12.53 7.68 7.47
N LEU A 58 13.69 7.44 6.83
CA LEU A 58 14.57 8.51 6.35
C LEU A 58 14.13 9.08 4.99
N ASP A 59 13.41 8.27 4.19
CA ASP A 59 12.99 8.67 2.84
C ASP A 59 11.59 9.31 2.81
N ILE A 60 10.75 9.06 3.82
CA ILE A 60 9.30 9.37 3.73
C ILE A 60 9.02 10.86 3.52
N GLU A 61 9.72 11.77 4.21
CA GLU A 61 9.48 13.20 4.06
C GLU A 61 9.77 13.68 2.64
N ALA A 62 10.91 13.25 2.06
CA ALA A 62 11.26 13.60 0.69
C ALA A 62 10.26 13.00 -0.33
N SER A 63 9.76 11.80 -0.08
CA SER A 63 8.73 11.18 -0.91
C SER A 63 7.41 11.94 -0.86
N LEU A 64 6.96 12.35 0.33
CA LEU A 64 5.75 13.16 0.49
C LEU A 64 5.87 14.52 -0.22
N GLU A 65 7.00 15.20 -0.07
CA GLU A 65 7.27 16.49 -0.72
C GLU A 65 7.31 16.37 -2.25
N ALA A 66 7.97 15.34 -2.78
CA ALA A 66 8.13 15.13 -4.21
C ALA A 66 6.80 14.83 -4.94
N ASN A 67 5.84 14.25 -4.21
CA ASN A 67 4.56 13.80 -4.78
C ASN A 67 3.36 14.63 -4.30
N ALA A 68 3.58 15.73 -3.57
CA ALA A 68 2.51 16.60 -3.11
C ALA A 68 1.80 17.33 -4.27
N PRO A 69 0.47 17.58 -4.18
CA PRO A 69 -0.41 17.23 -3.07
C PRO A 69 -0.83 15.76 -3.08
N LEU A 70 -1.04 15.20 -1.90
CA LEU A 70 -1.50 13.81 -1.73
C LEU A 70 -2.81 13.77 -0.95
N ASP A 71 -3.78 12.98 -1.42
CA ASP A 71 -5.05 12.73 -0.73
C ASP A 71 -5.02 11.43 0.09
N LEU A 72 -4.16 10.48 -0.31
CA LEU A 72 -3.99 9.19 0.37
C LEU A 72 -2.55 8.71 0.27
N VAL A 73 -2.02 8.21 1.38
CA VAL A 73 -0.77 7.45 1.43
C VAL A 73 -1.06 6.00 1.78
N VAL A 74 -0.65 5.08 0.92
CA VAL A 74 -0.77 3.63 1.16
C VAL A 74 0.57 3.09 1.63
N LEU A 75 0.61 2.47 2.80
CA LEU A 75 1.79 1.84 3.37
C LEU A 75 1.66 0.31 3.31
N MET A 76 2.43 -0.33 2.43
CA MET A 76 2.61 -1.77 2.38
C MET A 76 4.09 -2.08 2.65
N LEU A 77 4.44 -2.16 3.91
CA LEU A 77 5.80 -2.34 4.44
C LEU A 77 5.78 -3.31 5.63
N GLY A 78 6.96 -3.76 6.05
CA GLY A 78 7.16 -4.61 7.22
C GLY A 78 7.87 -5.93 6.91
N THR A 79 7.71 -6.46 5.71
CA THR A 79 8.35 -7.74 5.31
C THR A 79 9.87 -7.69 5.47
N ASN A 80 10.52 -6.61 5.00
CA ASN A 80 11.97 -6.47 5.10
C ASN A 80 12.44 -6.21 6.54
N ASP A 81 11.58 -5.67 7.39
CA ASP A 81 11.87 -5.46 8.81
C ASP A 81 11.99 -6.77 9.60
N LEU A 82 11.46 -7.89 9.04
CA LEU A 82 11.58 -9.22 9.62
C LEU A 82 12.96 -9.86 9.43
N LYS A 83 13.83 -9.30 8.59
CA LYS A 83 15.13 -9.91 8.33
C LYS A 83 15.89 -10.24 9.62
N LYS A 84 16.44 -11.45 9.70
CA LYS A 84 17.05 -12.04 10.90
C LYS A 84 18.03 -11.11 11.61
N TYR A 85 18.82 -10.36 10.84
CA TYR A 85 19.88 -9.52 11.39
C TYR A 85 19.37 -8.23 12.05
N PHE A 86 18.08 -7.89 11.90
CA PHE A 86 17.46 -6.81 12.67
C PHE A 86 16.98 -7.26 14.06
N ASP A 87 16.79 -8.56 14.25
CA ASP A 87 16.31 -9.16 15.50
C ASP A 87 15.07 -8.45 16.07
N ALA A 88 14.18 -8.01 15.17
CA ALA A 88 13.00 -7.22 15.52
C ALA A 88 11.76 -8.10 15.70
N THR A 89 10.99 -7.81 16.73
CA THR A 89 9.69 -8.44 16.95
C THR A 89 8.59 -7.74 16.16
N PRO A 90 7.47 -8.41 15.83
CA PRO A 90 6.32 -7.77 15.18
C PRO A 90 5.80 -6.53 15.92
N ALA A 91 5.86 -6.54 17.25
CA ALA A 91 5.45 -5.38 18.07
C ALA A 91 6.38 -4.17 17.89
N GLN A 92 7.69 -4.38 17.77
CA GLN A 92 8.65 -3.31 17.49
C GLN A 92 8.47 -2.77 16.08
N ILE A 93 8.22 -3.63 15.09
CA ILE A 93 7.93 -3.24 13.70
C ILE A 93 6.63 -2.43 13.65
N ALA A 94 5.59 -2.86 14.36
CA ALA A 94 4.33 -2.11 14.46
C ALA A 94 4.50 -0.74 15.14
N GLN A 95 5.38 -0.64 16.15
CA GLN A 95 5.69 0.66 16.77
C GLN A 95 6.42 1.59 15.78
N ASN A 96 7.32 1.08 14.97
CA ASN A 96 7.96 1.85 13.90
C ASN A 96 6.94 2.32 12.85
N LEU A 97 5.99 1.44 12.45
CA LEU A 97 4.90 1.80 11.55
C LEU A 97 4.05 2.93 12.12
N LYS A 98 3.70 2.85 13.41
CA LYS A 98 2.97 3.92 14.09
C LYS A 98 3.71 5.25 14.02
N THR A 99 5.00 5.25 14.32
CA THR A 99 5.84 6.46 14.24
C THR A 99 5.87 7.02 12.81
N MET A 100 5.95 6.17 11.79
CA MET A 100 5.88 6.59 10.39
C MET A 100 4.52 7.23 10.06
N CYS A 101 3.42 6.65 10.50
CA CYS A 101 2.08 7.23 10.31
C CYS A 101 1.95 8.60 10.98
N GLU A 102 2.43 8.72 12.22
CA GLU A 102 2.43 9.99 12.96
C GLU A 102 3.27 11.07 12.25
N LEU A 103 4.40 10.69 11.66
CA LEU A 103 5.22 11.58 10.85
C LEU A 103 4.49 12.04 9.57
N ILE A 104 3.82 11.13 8.87
CA ILE A 104 3.00 11.45 7.69
C ILE A 104 1.91 12.46 8.08
N GLN A 105 1.19 12.23 9.18
CA GLN A 105 0.13 13.12 9.67
C GLN A 105 0.64 14.51 10.09
N GLN A 106 1.91 14.64 10.46
CA GLN A 106 2.52 15.93 10.75
C GLN A 106 2.89 16.71 9.48
N LYS A 107 3.09 16.02 8.36
CA LYS A 107 3.58 16.59 7.10
C LYS A 107 2.51 16.81 6.05
N THR A 108 1.37 16.12 6.14
CA THR A 108 0.30 16.17 5.15
C THR A 108 -1.05 15.88 5.80
N ASP A 109 -2.12 16.39 5.19
CA ASP A 109 -3.51 16.08 5.55
C ASP A 109 -4.04 14.81 4.84
N ALA A 110 -3.18 14.10 4.10
CA ALA A 110 -3.56 12.90 3.38
C ALA A 110 -4.09 11.82 4.34
N LYS A 111 -5.12 11.10 3.92
CA LYS A 111 -5.57 9.88 4.59
C LYS A 111 -4.45 8.84 4.55
N ILE A 112 -4.44 7.91 5.48
CA ILE A 112 -3.49 6.79 5.49
C ILE A 112 -4.26 5.48 5.35
N LEU A 113 -3.78 4.58 4.50
CA LEU A 113 -4.21 3.18 4.41
C LEU A 113 -3.02 2.27 4.73
N ILE A 114 -3.13 1.51 5.80
CA ILE A 114 -2.14 0.49 6.16
C ILE A 114 -2.54 -0.83 5.53
N ALA A 115 -1.65 -1.39 4.72
CA ALA A 115 -1.78 -2.72 4.14
C ALA A 115 -0.78 -3.66 4.81
N SER A 116 -1.28 -4.56 5.65
CA SER A 116 -0.45 -5.63 6.22
C SER A 116 0.03 -6.55 5.12
N PRO A 117 1.35 -6.86 5.02
CA PRO A 117 1.88 -7.70 3.95
C PRO A 117 1.32 -9.12 3.94
N MET A 118 1.50 -9.82 2.82
CA MET A 118 1.27 -11.27 2.73
C MET A 118 2.20 -12.02 3.67
N LEU A 119 1.80 -13.24 4.05
CA LEU A 119 2.64 -14.11 4.84
C LEU A 119 3.90 -14.53 4.06
N LEU A 120 4.99 -14.73 4.76
CA LEU A 120 6.15 -15.43 4.20
C LEU A 120 5.77 -16.89 3.93
N GLY A 121 6.17 -17.44 2.79
CA GLY A 121 5.93 -18.85 2.49
C GLY A 121 6.80 -19.77 3.34
N ASP A 122 6.27 -20.92 3.73
CA ASP A 122 6.93 -21.86 4.65
C ASP A 122 8.29 -22.35 4.15
N GLU A 123 8.50 -22.44 2.83
CA GLU A 123 9.74 -22.95 2.26
C GLU A 123 10.84 -21.90 2.14
N ILE A 124 10.60 -20.64 2.53
CA ILE A 124 11.62 -19.57 2.47
C ILE A 124 12.84 -19.91 3.32
N GLU A 125 12.67 -20.65 4.42
CA GLU A 125 13.77 -21.08 5.31
C GLU A 125 14.72 -22.07 4.64
N PHE A 126 14.32 -22.68 3.53
CA PHE A 126 15.15 -23.59 2.73
C PHE A 126 15.66 -22.96 1.43
N SER A 127 15.29 -21.71 1.15
CA SER A 127 15.76 -21.00 -0.04
C SER A 127 17.28 -20.81 -0.01
N PRO A 128 17.99 -21.11 -1.10
CA PRO A 128 19.46 -20.95 -1.15
C PRO A 128 19.96 -19.53 -0.88
N THR A 129 19.13 -18.53 -1.12
CA THR A 129 19.45 -17.10 -0.98
C THR A 129 18.69 -16.46 0.17
N LEU A 130 17.37 -16.60 0.21
CA LEU A 130 16.52 -15.91 1.19
C LEU A 130 16.59 -16.52 2.59
N SER A 131 17.01 -17.77 2.76
CA SER A 131 17.22 -18.36 4.08
C SER A 131 18.31 -17.69 4.91
N LEU A 132 19.17 -16.88 4.29
CA LEU A 132 20.12 -16.04 5.02
C LEU A 132 19.43 -14.88 5.75
N GLU A 133 18.33 -14.39 5.17
CA GLU A 133 17.56 -13.25 5.70
C GLU A 133 16.33 -13.69 6.50
N PHE A 134 15.66 -14.78 6.09
CA PHE A 134 14.43 -15.26 6.68
C PHE A 134 14.55 -16.72 7.14
N GLY A 135 13.80 -17.10 8.15
CA GLY A 135 13.74 -18.44 8.66
C GLY A 135 12.44 -18.68 9.43
N ARG A 136 12.35 -19.80 10.15
CA ARG A 136 11.12 -20.21 10.83
C ARG A 136 10.53 -19.12 11.72
N ALA A 137 11.35 -18.46 12.51
CA ALA A 137 10.87 -17.38 13.38
C ALA A 137 10.24 -16.21 12.60
N GLN A 138 10.81 -15.84 11.45
CA GLN A 138 10.28 -14.76 10.60
C GLN A 138 8.98 -15.16 9.92
N ILE A 139 8.84 -16.43 9.53
CA ILE A 139 7.58 -16.98 9.03
C ILE A 139 6.51 -16.85 10.12
N ASP A 140 6.80 -17.33 11.33
CA ASP A 140 5.86 -17.26 12.46
C ASP A 140 5.51 -15.80 12.80
N TYR A 141 6.46 -14.88 12.76
CA TYR A 141 6.25 -13.45 13.00
C TYR A 141 5.37 -12.78 11.92
N SER A 142 5.39 -13.27 10.67
CA SER A 142 4.55 -12.70 9.62
C SER A 142 3.05 -12.84 9.91
N PHE A 143 2.64 -13.86 10.68
CA PHE A 143 1.25 -14.02 11.12
C PHE A 143 0.79 -12.96 12.13
N ASP A 144 1.72 -12.34 12.84
CA ASP A 144 1.41 -11.30 13.84
C ASP A 144 1.25 -9.91 13.21
N PHE A 145 1.57 -9.71 11.94
CA PHE A 145 1.47 -8.40 11.31
C PHE A 145 0.03 -7.88 11.24
N ALA A 146 -0.90 -8.67 10.75
CA ALA A 146 -2.28 -8.21 10.60
C ALA A 146 -2.90 -7.73 11.92
N PRO A 147 -2.86 -8.47 13.05
CA PRO A 147 -3.39 -7.98 14.31
C PRO A 147 -2.64 -6.76 14.85
N GLN A 148 -1.30 -6.70 14.73
CA GLN A 148 -0.51 -5.56 15.20
C GLN A 148 -0.76 -4.30 14.36
N PHE A 149 -0.77 -4.43 13.05
CA PHE A 149 -0.97 -3.31 12.12
C PHE A 149 -2.42 -2.79 12.16
N SER A 150 -3.40 -3.68 12.32
CA SER A 150 -4.80 -3.29 12.54
C SER A 150 -4.95 -2.43 13.81
N LYS A 151 -4.23 -2.78 14.88
CA LYS A 151 -4.21 -1.97 16.10
C LYS A 151 -3.58 -0.59 15.85
N VAL A 152 -2.45 -0.53 15.13
CA VAL A 152 -1.83 0.75 14.75
C VAL A 152 -2.82 1.59 13.94
N ALA A 153 -3.49 1.01 12.94
CA ALA A 153 -4.46 1.71 12.12
C ALA A 153 -5.58 2.34 12.96
N GLN A 154 -6.12 1.60 13.94
CA GLN A 154 -7.11 2.14 14.88
C GLN A 154 -6.57 3.29 15.73
N GLU A 155 -5.34 3.18 16.23
CA GLU A 155 -4.71 4.20 17.08
C GLU A 155 -4.43 5.51 16.34
N VAL A 156 -4.07 5.44 15.07
CA VAL A 156 -3.75 6.63 14.24
C VAL A 156 -4.91 7.10 13.37
N GLY A 157 -6.06 6.41 13.40
CA GLY A 157 -7.22 6.75 12.59
C GLY A 157 -7.01 6.46 11.08
N ALA A 158 -6.21 5.45 10.74
CA ALA A 158 -5.96 5.02 9.37
C ALA A 158 -6.92 3.92 8.92
N GLY A 159 -7.10 3.79 7.60
CA GLY A 159 -7.71 2.59 7.01
C GLY A 159 -6.80 1.38 7.15
N PHE A 160 -7.38 0.19 7.06
CA PHE A 160 -6.63 -1.07 7.17
C PHE A 160 -7.12 -2.12 6.17
N ILE A 161 -6.16 -2.88 5.64
CA ILE A 161 -6.41 -4.10 4.88
C ILE A 161 -5.37 -5.17 5.23
N ASP A 162 -5.83 -6.40 5.46
CA ASP A 162 -4.96 -7.57 5.61
C ASP A 162 -4.77 -8.24 4.25
N LEU A 163 -3.58 -8.14 3.67
CA LEU A 163 -3.28 -8.74 2.37
C LEU A 163 -3.01 -10.25 2.46
N ALA A 164 -2.77 -10.78 3.66
CA ALA A 164 -2.61 -12.23 3.83
C ALA A 164 -3.90 -13.02 3.56
N VAL A 165 -5.08 -12.36 3.63
CA VAL A 165 -6.36 -12.98 3.24
C VAL A 165 -6.73 -12.70 1.79
N VAL A 166 -5.98 -11.86 1.08
CA VAL A 166 -6.21 -11.47 -0.31
C VAL A 166 -5.35 -12.28 -1.27
N ALA A 167 -4.08 -12.46 -0.92
CA ALA A 167 -3.10 -13.09 -1.79
C ALA A 167 -2.06 -13.87 -0.97
N VAL A 168 -1.34 -14.74 -1.63
CA VAL A 168 -0.25 -15.52 -1.03
C VAL A 168 1.07 -15.14 -1.69
N SER A 169 2.18 -15.31 -0.98
CA SER A 169 3.50 -15.19 -1.58
C SER A 169 3.71 -16.30 -2.62
N SER A 170 4.48 -16.02 -3.68
CA SER A 170 4.69 -17.02 -4.73
C SER A 170 5.33 -18.30 -4.20
N GLY A 171 4.97 -19.43 -4.79
CA GLY A 171 5.64 -20.70 -4.51
C GLY A 171 7.08 -20.76 -5.09
N ALA A 172 7.49 -19.76 -5.88
CA ALA A 172 8.82 -19.75 -6.50
C ALA A 172 9.92 -19.28 -5.53
N ASP A 173 9.63 -18.26 -4.70
CA ASP A 173 10.58 -17.72 -3.73
C ASP A 173 10.00 -17.49 -2.33
N CYS A 174 8.70 -17.68 -2.15
CA CYS A 174 7.99 -17.54 -0.88
C CYS A 174 7.96 -16.09 -0.31
N LEU A 175 8.23 -15.10 -1.15
CA LEU A 175 8.36 -13.69 -0.76
C LEU A 175 7.66 -12.74 -1.72
N HIS A 176 7.95 -12.86 -3.02
CA HIS A 176 7.46 -11.93 -4.03
C HIS A 176 6.16 -12.42 -4.66
N LEU A 177 5.47 -11.50 -5.35
CA LEU A 177 4.19 -11.73 -5.99
C LEU A 177 4.36 -12.21 -7.43
N MET A 178 3.46 -13.08 -7.86
CA MET A 178 3.25 -13.39 -9.27
C MET A 178 2.18 -12.45 -9.88
N PRO A 179 2.00 -12.42 -11.20
CA PRO A 179 1.01 -11.55 -11.84
C PRO A 179 -0.43 -11.71 -11.31
N GLU A 180 -0.83 -12.91 -10.93
CA GLU A 180 -2.16 -13.16 -10.39
C GLU A 180 -2.39 -12.47 -9.04
N GLU A 181 -1.42 -12.54 -8.14
CA GLU A 181 -1.50 -11.89 -6.83
C GLU A 181 -1.46 -10.37 -6.97
N HIS A 182 -0.71 -9.83 -7.93
CA HIS A 182 -0.77 -8.41 -8.25
C HIS A 182 -2.19 -7.98 -8.68
N GLN A 183 -2.90 -8.79 -9.47
CA GLN A 183 -4.29 -8.53 -9.86
C GLN A 183 -5.22 -8.56 -8.63
N GLN A 184 -5.11 -9.56 -7.78
CA GLN A 184 -5.93 -9.69 -6.58
C GLN A 184 -5.72 -8.51 -5.63
N ILE A 185 -4.48 -8.13 -5.36
CA ILE A 185 -4.15 -7.00 -4.49
C ILE A 185 -4.61 -5.68 -5.10
N GLY A 186 -4.37 -5.45 -6.40
CA GLY A 186 -4.81 -4.25 -7.09
C GLY A 186 -6.33 -4.05 -7.01
N ALA A 187 -7.11 -5.13 -7.16
CA ALA A 187 -8.56 -5.08 -7.03
C ALA A 187 -9.01 -4.80 -5.58
N ALA A 188 -8.43 -5.49 -4.59
CA ALA A 188 -8.76 -5.29 -3.19
C ALA A 188 -8.39 -3.88 -2.69
N MET A 189 -7.23 -3.37 -3.11
CA MET A 189 -6.80 -2.00 -2.80
C MET A 189 -7.70 -0.94 -3.42
N LYS A 190 -8.15 -1.14 -4.67
CA LYS A 190 -9.13 -0.27 -5.33
C LYS A 190 -10.41 -0.16 -4.49
N ASP A 191 -10.93 -1.27 -3.96
CA ASP A 191 -12.14 -1.24 -3.13
C ASP A 191 -11.90 -0.45 -1.83
N LYS A 192 -10.73 -0.58 -1.21
CA LYS A 192 -10.35 0.20 -0.02
C LYS A 192 -10.18 1.69 -0.29
N VAL A 193 -9.64 2.07 -1.44
CA VAL A 193 -9.57 3.48 -1.86
C VAL A 193 -10.97 4.05 -2.06
N MET A 194 -11.86 3.33 -2.75
CA MET A 194 -13.25 3.75 -2.95
C MET A 194 -14.01 3.88 -1.61
N GLU A 195 -13.76 2.99 -0.65
CA GLU A 195 -14.31 3.09 0.71
C GLU A 195 -13.80 4.35 1.42
N ALA A 196 -12.50 4.65 1.33
CA ALA A 196 -11.87 5.79 1.98
C ALA A 196 -12.40 7.14 1.48
N PHE A 197 -12.86 7.21 0.23
CA PHE A 197 -13.38 8.43 -0.41
C PHE A 197 -14.88 8.39 -0.71
N ALA A 198 -15.62 7.46 -0.11
CA ALA A 198 -17.04 7.23 -0.42
C ALA A 198 -17.94 8.46 -0.13
N GLU A 199 -17.61 9.26 0.87
CA GLU A 199 -18.37 10.47 1.21
C GLU A 199 -18.08 11.60 0.23
N GLU A 200 -16.82 11.81 -0.10
CA GLU A 200 -16.38 12.83 -1.06
C GLU A 200 -16.94 12.54 -2.45
N ILE A 201 -16.86 11.29 -2.90
CA ILE A 201 -17.41 10.86 -4.19
C ILE A 201 -18.92 11.12 -4.25
N ARG A 202 -19.66 10.75 -3.21
CA ARG A 202 -21.11 10.99 -3.16
C ARG A 202 -21.46 12.47 -3.18
N ALA A 203 -20.71 13.30 -2.47
CA ALA A 203 -20.93 14.74 -2.43
C ALA A 203 -20.70 15.37 -3.82
N GLU A 204 -19.64 14.95 -4.52
CA GLU A 204 -19.36 15.40 -5.89
C GLU A 204 -20.47 14.99 -6.87
N GLU A 205 -20.91 13.73 -6.82
CA GLU A 205 -21.99 13.22 -7.68
C GLU A 205 -23.32 13.93 -7.43
N GLU A 206 -23.63 14.28 -6.19
CA GLU A 206 -24.82 15.06 -5.85
C GLU A 206 -24.73 16.50 -6.38
N GLU A 207 -23.58 17.12 -6.29
CA GLU A 207 -23.36 18.47 -6.80
C GLU A 207 -23.46 18.51 -8.34
N GLU A 208 -22.86 17.55 -9.02
CA GLU A 208 -22.94 17.41 -10.48
C GLU A 208 -24.39 17.21 -10.93
N ARG A 209 -25.13 16.34 -10.26
CA ARG A 209 -26.55 16.13 -10.55
C ARG A 209 -27.35 17.41 -10.38
N ARG A 210 -27.15 18.16 -9.29
CA ARG A 210 -27.83 19.42 -9.03
C ARG A 210 -27.53 20.47 -10.12
N LYS A 211 -26.26 20.58 -10.55
CA LYS A 211 -25.87 21.48 -11.64
C LYS A 211 -26.52 21.09 -12.96
N ALA A 212 -26.58 19.80 -13.28
CA ALA A 212 -27.24 19.31 -14.50
C ALA A 212 -28.75 19.58 -14.49
N GLU A 213 -29.41 19.36 -13.35
CA GLU A 213 -30.84 19.66 -13.19
C GLU A 213 -31.14 21.18 -13.35
N GLU A 214 -30.30 22.04 -12.77
CA GLU A 214 -30.42 23.49 -12.89
C GLU A 214 -30.23 23.99 -14.33
N GLU A 215 -29.22 23.43 -15.03
CA GLU A 215 -28.98 23.73 -16.44
C GLU A 215 -30.15 23.28 -17.33
N ALA A 216 -30.68 22.07 -17.08
CA ALA A 216 -31.83 21.56 -17.81
C ALA A 216 -33.08 22.45 -17.61
N ARG A 217 -33.32 22.89 -16.36
CA ARG A 217 -34.42 23.81 -16.05
C ARG A 217 -34.25 25.15 -16.77
N ARG A 218 -33.06 25.74 -16.75
CA ARG A 218 -32.77 26.99 -17.45
C ARG A 218 -33.01 26.88 -18.95
N LYS A 219 -32.57 25.77 -19.58
CA LYS A 219 -32.79 25.52 -21.01
C LYS A 219 -34.28 25.40 -21.34
N ALA A 220 -35.07 24.74 -20.48
CA ALA A 220 -36.53 24.62 -20.66
C ALA A 220 -37.22 25.98 -20.55
N GLU A 221 -36.87 26.81 -19.57
CA GLU A 221 -37.40 28.18 -19.41
C GLU A 221 -37.04 29.09 -20.61
N GLU A 222 -35.85 28.96 -21.18
CA GLU A 222 -35.41 29.68 -22.38
C GLU A 222 -36.18 29.23 -23.66
N GLU A 223 -36.53 27.95 -23.77
CA GLU A 223 -37.35 27.41 -24.87
C GLU A 223 -38.82 27.87 -24.77
N GLU A 224 -39.39 27.88 -23.56
CA GLU A 224 -40.78 28.38 -23.36
C GLU A 224 -40.91 29.89 -23.61
N ALA A 225 -39.85 30.66 -23.46
CA ALA A 225 -39.80 32.11 -23.69
C ALA A 225 -39.63 32.52 -25.17
N ARG A 226 -39.38 31.58 -26.07
CA ARG A 226 -39.24 31.78 -27.52
C ARG A 226 -40.57 31.57 -28.25
#